data_f3ed02712a9b424b7187693100bc640f
#
_entry.id   f3ed02712a9b424b7187693100bc640f
#
_cell.length_a   1.000
_cell.length_b   1.000
_cell.length_c   1.000
_cell.angle_alpha   90.00
_cell.angle_beta   90.00
_cell.angle_gamma   90.00
#
_symmetry.space_group_name_H-M   'P 1'
#
loop_
_entity.id
_entity.type
_entity.pdbx_description
1 polymer ?
#
loop_
_entity_poly.entity_id
_entity_poly.type
_entity_poly.pdbx_seq_one_letter_code
_entity_poly.pdbx_strand_id
1 'polypeptide(L)'
;MKKFILCILLIITFLVCPLSVNADTYKVLRVLDGDTFFIDFNSNGIMDSNERVRVNGIDAFEVKINATLNKQAEKSGITTEQALKLGYLGKEFAEKHLLNKNVEIEYSGRSNHDYYGRELVSIYYDCDKKGGCKSYEEEILKSGYAFIYPYSNIKKQLKPFYNLEKIQSNAEKTKNLDIVVLNSKKGLYHQINCENAWKTKQPELTLRKQLNKNNKPACCCHNTEPIQEEIKTITKIEDKIYPANAQENNIQLFFLSPLVQKQPENRCTTNACKMLVYNINHAKESIDFAIYGIRQQDEVFNALVDAYKRGIKIRWVTDITEKGDNIYSDTEKLMKVIPQYKTDMVSQKSEDGRTSHYMFPNKAIMHDKFFIFDKKIVFTGSTNISDTCLTGYNSNVAVLINDKNIASVFEQEFEQMFAGKFHNEKASVVNNEHIKIGNLDVSVYFSPANKAGTTQVIPLLRNAKKSIYIPAFYFTRKDMANELINAKKRGVDVKIIMDETCAGGKYSNIDYIKNNSIELKVEHWSGKMHMKSMIIDDSTLVIGSMNFTKQGEQVNDENCLIIKNAPGLTSAYKAHFLELWNSIR
;
A
#
# COMPACT_ATOMS: atom_id res chain seq x y z
N MET A 1 -78.89 24.34 35.96
CA MET A 1 -77.82 24.98 36.72
C MET A 1 -76.48 24.50 36.15
N LYS A 2 -75.92 25.25 35.25
CA LYS A 2 -74.66 24.94 34.56
C LYS A 2 -73.56 25.77 35.17
N LYS A 3 -72.57 25.13 35.79
CA LYS A 3 -71.37 25.81 36.28
C LYS A 3 -70.33 25.89 35.13
N PHE A 4 -69.96 27.08 34.71
CA PHE A 4 -68.81 27.37 33.84
C PHE A 4 -67.53 27.28 34.67
N ILE A 5 -66.63 26.43 34.24
CA ILE A 5 -65.24 26.43 34.73
C ILE A 5 -64.39 27.13 33.68
N LEU A 6 -63.83 28.27 34.01
CA LEU A 6 -62.94 29.09 33.23
C LEU A 6 -61.49 28.53 33.41
N CYS A 7 -60.97 27.84 32.42
CA CYS A 7 -59.51 27.51 32.39
C CYS A 7 -58.70 28.69 31.91
N ILE A 8 -57.95 29.29 32.81
CA ILE A 8 -56.92 30.26 32.47
C ILE A 8 -55.70 29.50 32.00
N LEU A 9 -55.40 29.56 30.68
CA LEU A 9 -54.12 29.11 30.11
C LEU A 9 -53.09 30.21 30.40
N LEU A 10 -52.17 29.95 31.34
CA LEU A 10 -50.94 30.70 31.49
C LEU A 10 -49.96 30.28 30.37
N ILE A 11 -49.82 31.12 29.36
CA ILE A 11 -48.75 30.98 28.36
C ILE A 11 -47.48 31.53 29.01
N ILE A 12 -46.62 30.64 29.51
CA ILE A 12 -45.27 30.97 29.90
C ILE A 12 -44.45 31.01 28.61
N THR A 13 -44.27 32.21 28.06
CA THR A 13 -43.25 32.51 27.04
C THR A 13 -41.90 32.40 27.71
N PHE A 14 -41.23 31.25 27.55
CA PHE A 14 -39.81 31.17 27.76
C PHE A 14 -39.14 32.03 26.69
N LEU A 15 -38.68 33.20 27.04
CA LEU A 15 -37.63 33.93 26.33
C LEU A 15 -36.38 33.04 26.42
N VAL A 16 -36.14 32.22 25.41
CA VAL A 16 -34.82 31.65 25.18
C VAL A 16 -33.95 32.82 24.75
N CYS A 17 -33.31 33.46 25.71
CA CYS A 17 -32.15 34.29 25.45
C CYS A 17 -31.12 33.34 24.83
N PRO A 18 -30.59 33.59 23.63
CA PRO A 18 -29.44 32.82 23.17
C PRO A 18 -28.29 33.14 24.12
N LEU A 19 -27.97 32.22 25.02
CA LEU A 19 -26.70 32.22 25.70
C LEU A 19 -25.66 32.20 24.58
N SER A 20 -25.09 33.33 24.26
CA SER A 20 -23.86 33.42 23.53
C SER A 20 -22.82 32.67 24.37
N VAL A 21 -22.60 31.39 24.06
CA VAL A 21 -21.43 30.69 24.52
C VAL A 21 -20.28 31.47 23.87
N ASN A 22 -19.64 32.33 24.63
CA ASN A 22 -18.35 32.91 24.23
C ASN A 22 -17.42 31.69 24.10
N ALA A 23 -17.12 31.28 22.90
CA ALA A 23 -16.08 30.31 22.68
C ALA A 23 -14.78 30.91 23.24
N ASP A 24 -14.08 30.11 24.05
CA ASP A 24 -12.80 30.55 24.59
C ASP A 24 -11.84 30.82 23.43
N THR A 25 -11.28 32.01 23.40
CA THR A 25 -10.31 32.43 22.40
C THR A 25 -8.92 32.41 22.97
N TYR A 26 -7.98 31.89 22.20
CA TYR A 26 -6.60 31.69 22.61
C TYR A 26 -5.63 32.39 21.65
N LYS A 27 -4.56 32.97 22.17
CA LYS A 27 -3.58 33.70 21.36
C LYS A 27 -2.58 32.74 20.73
N VAL A 28 -2.32 32.89 19.43
CA VAL A 28 -1.24 32.16 18.74
C VAL A 28 0.08 32.87 19.00
N LEU A 29 0.98 32.24 19.76
CA LEU A 29 2.27 32.83 20.15
C LEU A 29 3.36 32.61 19.10
N ARG A 30 3.33 31.48 18.39
CA ARG A 30 4.35 31.12 17.41
C ARG A 30 3.81 30.18 16.34
N VAL A 31 4.26 30.40 15.12
CA VAL A 31 4.05 29.49 13.97
C VAL A 31 5.35 28.75 13.70
N LEU A 32 5.32 27.41 13.68
CA LEU A 32 6.47 26.58 13.33
C LEU A 32 6.52 26.29 11.83
N ASP A 33 5.38 25.88 11.29
CA ASP A 33 5.13 25.60 9.87
C ASP A 33 3.66 25.87 9.55
N GLY A 34 3.16 25.40 8.40
CA GLY A 34 1.79 25.67 7.97
C GLY A 34 0.70 24.93 8.77
N ASP A 35 1.05 24.01 9.68
CA ASP A 35 0.07 23.21 10.43
C ASP A 35 0.46 22.94 11.89
N THR A 36 1.53 23.57 12.39
CA THR A 36 2.02 23.38 13.76
C THR A 36 2.27 24.73 14.43
N PHE A 37 1.62 24.97 15.58
CA PHE A 37 1.63 26.24 16.30
C PHE A 37 1.89 26.08 17.78
N PHE A 38 2.24 27.19 18.46
CA PHE A 38 2.12 27.35 19.90
C PHE A 38 0.94 28.28 20.18
N ILE A 39 0.02 27.81 21.02
CA ILE A 39 -1.22 28.52 21.38
C ILE A 39 -1.26 28.67 22.89
N ASP A 40 -1.41 29.90 23.36
CA ASP A 40 -1.42 30.27 24.78
C ASP A 40 -2.76 29.87 25.45
N PHE A 41 -2.82 28.63 25.95
CA PHE A 41 -4.01 28.08 26.58
C PHE A 41 -4.25 28.65 28.00
N ASN A 42 -3.19 29.02 28.71
CA ASN A 42 -3.23 29.47 30.08
C ASN A 42 -3.14 31.00 30.20
N SER A 43 -3.05 31.73 29.08
CA SER A 43 -2.98 33.19 28.99
C SER A 43 -1.80 33.79 29.76
N ASN A 44 -0.68 33.06 29.87
CA ASN A 44 0.54 33.53 30.54
C ASN A 44 1.54 34.25 29.61
N GLY A 45 1.31 34.21 28.29
CA GLY A 45 2.17 34.80 27.26
C GLY A 45 3.49 34.05 27.06
N ILE A 46 3.68 32.85 27.64
CA ILE A 46 4.89 32.04 27.56
C ILE A 46 4.60 30.78 26.71
N MET A 47 5.57 30.37 25.91
CA MET A 47 5.44 29.14 25.10
C MET A 47 5.78 27.89 25.95
N ASP A 48 4.79 27.22 26.44
CA ASP A 48 4.96 25.97 27.20
C ASP A 48 4.97 24.76 26.26
N SER A 49 5.68 23.70 26.63
CA SER A 49 5.83 22.51 25.78
C SER A 49 4.52 21.78 25.47
N ASN A 50 3.56 21.85 26.40
CA ASN A 50 2.20 21.30 26.29
C ASN A 50 1.23 22.18 25.48
N GLU A 51 1.65 23.37 25.07
CA GLU A 51 0.87 24.30 24.24
C GLU A 51 1.16 24.20 22.76
N ARG A 52 1.92 23.19 22.36
CA ARG A 52 2.19 22.89 20.96
C ARG A 52 1.05 22.10 20.35
N VAL A 53 0.37 22.70 19.36
CA VAL A 53 -0.76 22.09 18.67
C VAL A 53 -0.40 21.68 17.24
N ARG A 54 -1.13 20.72 16.72
CA ARG A 54 -1.16 20.32 15.32
C ARG A 54 -2.56 20.54 14.77
N VAL A 55 -2.65 21.20 13.61
CA VAL A 55 -3.93 21.38 12.94
C VAL A 55 -4.43 20.03 12.43
N ASN A 56 -5.67 19.75 12.74
CA ASN A 56 -6.29 18.49 12.43
C ASN A 56 -6.69 18.36 10.95
N GLY A 57 -6.54 17.18 10.38
CA GLY A 57 -7.02 16.86 9.03
C GLY A 57 -6.20 17.44 7.87
N ILE A 58 -5.12 18.16 8.14
CA ILE A 58 -4.21 18.70 7.11
C ILE A 58 -2.75 18.31 7.36
N ASP A 59 -1.95 18.37 6.29
CA ASP A 59 -0.50 18.21 6.29
C ASP A 59 0.11 19.30 5.40
N ALA A 60 0.76 20.29 6.00
CA ALA A 60 1.44 21.34 5.28
C ALA A 60 2.85 20.91 4.87
N PHE A 61 3.41 21.54 3.82
CA PHE A 61 4.80 21.29 3.47
C PHE A 61 5.75 21.68 4.60
N GLU A 62 6.74 20.82 4.82
CA GLU A 62 7.77 21.05 5.85
C GLU A 62 8.66 22.26 5.52
N VAL A 63 9.09 22.97 6.56
CA VAL A 63 10.03 24.12 6.45
C VAL A 63 11.50 23.72 6.60
N LYS A 64 11.79 22.43 6.62
CA LYS A 64 13.15 21.85 6.70
C LYS A 64 13.26 20.66 5.77
N ILE A 65 14.43 20.50 5.17
CA ILE A 65 14.74 19.29 4.38
C ILE A 65 14.82 18.10 5.33
N ASN A 66 13.86 17.19 5.20
CA ASN A 66 13.75 15.95 5.96
C ASN A 66 13.04 14.88 5.12
N ALA A 67 12.90 13.67 5.65
CA ALA A 67 12.23 12.57 4.94
C ALA A 67 10.75 12.87 4.61
N THR A 68 10.07 13.66 5.45
CA THR A 68 8.68 14.07 5.22
C THR A 68 8.59 15.02 4.04
N LEU A 69 9.44 16.05 3.98
CA LEU A 69 9.48 16.99 2.86
C LEU A 69 9.77 16.29 1.53
N ASN A 70 10.72 15.34 1.52
CA ASN A 70 11.04 14.58 0.32
C ASN A 70 9.82 13.78 -0.19
N LYS A 71 9.06 13.15 0.71
CA LYS A 71 7.81 12.46 0.38
C LYS A 71 6.73 13.42 -0.12
N GLN A 72 6.60 14.59 0.50
CA GLN A 72 5.66 15.61 0.07
C GLN A 72 6.01 16.15 -1.33
N ALA A 73 7.29 16.37 -1.60
CA ALA A 73 7.80 16.79 -2.90
C ALA A 73 7.49 15.74 -3.99
N GLU A 74 7.81 14.50 -3.72
CA GLU A 74 7.56 13.39 -4.62
C GLU A 74 6.06 13.21 -4.91
N LYS A 75 5.21 13.22 -3.88
CA LYS A 75 3.75 13.11 -3.99
C LYS A 75 3.16 14.24 -4.84
N SER A 76 3.77 15.41 -4.84
CA SER A 76 3.33 16.60 -5.57
C SER A 76 3.94 16.70 -6.97
N GLY A 77 4.88 15.82 -7.35
CA GLY A 77 5.59 15.87 -8.62
C GLY A 77 6.51 17.09 -8.77
N ILE A 78 7.05 17.60 -7.67
CA ILE A 78 7.94 18.78 -7.61
C ILE A 78 9.27 18.41 -6.95
N THR A 79 10.28 19.27 -7.09
CA THR A 79 11.58 19.06 -6.42
C THR A 79 11.49 19.33 -4.92
N THR A 80 12.40 18.74 -4.13
CA THR A 80 12.49 19.01 -2.68
C THR A 80 12.69 20.50 -2.40
N GLU A 81 13.44 21.23 -3.25
CA GLU A 81 13.66 22.67 -3.11
C GLU A 81 12.35 23.45 -3.33
N GLN A 82 11.55 23.05 -4.31
CA GLN A 82 10.23 23.63 -4.56
C GLN A 82 9.28 23.35 -3.39
N ALA A 83 9.28 22.14 -2.87
CA ALA A 83 8.48 21.75 -1.71
C ALA A 83 8.88 22.55 -0.45
N LEU A 84 10.19 22.72 -0.21
CA LEU A 84 10.70 23.56 0.88
C LEU A 84 10.19 25.00 0.80
N LYS A 85 10.18 25.55 -0.42
CA LYS A 85 9.68 26.91 -0.66
C LYS A 85 8.17 27.02 -0.41
N LEU A 86 7.41 25.98 -0.78
CA LEU A 86 5.98 25.87 -0.44
C LEU A 86 5.78 25.80 1.08
N GLY A 87 6.64 25.08 1.81
CA GLY A 87 6.63 25.05 3.26
C GLY A 87 6.81 26.43 3.89
N TYR A 88 7.78 27.21 3.41
CA TYR A 88 7.96 28.59 3.87
C TYR A 88 6.75 29.49 3.55
N LEU A 89 6.16 29.33 2.37
CA LEU A 89 4.98 30.13 1.99
C LEU A 89 3.73 29.71 2.79
N GLY A 90 3.58 28.41 3.10
CA GLY A 90 2.55 27.93 4.03
C GLY A 90 2.74 28.50 5.43
N LYS A 91 3.99 28.58 5.90
CA LYS A 91 4.31 29.23 7.17
C LYS A 91 3.99 30.73 7.15
N GLU A 92 4.39 31.47 6.11
CA GLU A 92 4.05 32.90 5.95
C GLU A 92 2.52 33.10 5.91
N PHE A 93 1.79 32.21 5.24
CA PHE A 93 0.33 32.23 5.24
C PHE A 93 -0.22 32.08 6.66
N ALA A 94 0.28 31.12 7.44
CA ALA A 94 -0.11 30.92 8.82
C ALA A 94 0.24 32.13 9.72
N GLU A 95 1.44 32.66 9.57
CA GLU A 95 1.88 33.86 10.32
C GLU A 95 0.97 35.07 10.02
N LYS A 96 0.65 35.33 8.77
CA LYS A 96 -0.23 36.41 8.36
C LYS A 96 -1.64 36.29 8.95
N HIS A 97 -2.17 35.09 9.02
CA HIS A 97 -3.57 34.88 9.41
C HIS A 97 -3.75 34.62 10.90
N LEU A 98 -2.76 34.04 11.59
CA LEU A 98 -2.89 33.55 12.96
C LEU A 98 -1.93 34.18 13.97
N LEU A 99 -0.68 34.50 13.58
CA LEU A 99 0.34 34.95 14.55
C LEU A 99 -0.10 36.19 15.30
N ASN A 100 0.02 36.15 16.63
CA ASN A 100 -0.41 37.20 17.57
C ASN A 100 -1.92 37.55 17.54
N LYS A 101 -2.74 36.72 16.91
CA LYS A 101 -4.20 36.84 16.90
C LYS A 101 -4.85 35.88 17.86
N ASN A 102 -6.05 36.20 18.30
CA ASN A 102 -6.91 35.30 19.03
C ASN A 102 -7.67 34.41 18.04
N VAL A 103 -7.71 33.12 18.33
CA VAL A 103 -8.38 32.11 17.53
C VAL A 103 -9.32 31.29 18.41
N GLU A 104 -10.41 30.83 17.85
CA GLU A 104 -11.26 29.83 18.48
C GLU A 104 -10.75 28.45 18.11
N ILE A 105 -10.86 27.49 19.04
CA ILE A 105 -10.34 26.12 18.87
C ILE A 105 -11.43 25.12 19.12
N GLU A 106 -11.48 24.09 18.27
CA GLU A 106 -12.31 22.91 18.46
C GLU A 106 -11.43 21.67 18.57
N TYR A 107 -11.62 20.90 19.63
CA TYR A 107 -10.89 19.66 19.87
C TYR A 107 -11.50 18.48 19.11
N SER A 108 -10.66 17.67 18.46
CA SER A 108 -11.09 16.56 17.62
C SER A 108 -11.29 15.25 18.39
N GLY A 109 -12.23 15.20 19.37
CA GLY A 109 -12.67 13.95 19.99
C GLY A 109 -11.88 13.47 21.21
N ARG A 110 -12.04 12.17 21.60
CA ARG A 110 -11.55 11.64 22.88
C ARG A 110 -10.05 11.46 23.04
N SER A 111 -9.28 11.42 21.96
CA SER A 111 -7.82 11.40 21.98
C SER A 111 -7.33 12.68 21.29
N ASN A 112 -7.04 13.67 22.09
CA ASN A 112 -6.69 14.99 21.61
C ASN A 112 -5.23 15.12 21.15
N HIS A 113 -4.43 14.05 21.23
CA HIS A 113 -3.00 14.11 20.93
C HIS A 113 -2.62 13.21 19.77
N ASP A 114 -1.66 13.67 18.97
CA ASP A 114 -1.02 12.84 17.96
C ASP A 114 0.06 11.92 18.57
N TYR A 115 0.71 11.12 17.72
CA TYR A 115 1.80 10.21 18.14
C TYR A 115 2.96 10.92 18.86
N TYR A 116 3.17 12.22 18.61
CA TYR A 116 4.23 13.05 19.20
C TYR A 116 3.77 13.83 20.43
N GLY A 117 2.57 13.58 20.94
CA GLY A 117 1.99 14.27 22.09
C GLY A 117 1.53 15.71 21.83
N ARG A 118 1.35 16.10 20.56
CA ARG A 118 0.79 17.41 20.20
C ARG A 118 -0.74 17.34 20.23
N GLU A 119 -1.38 18.39 20.76
CA GLU A 119 -2.84 18.48 20.69
C GLU A 119 -3.33 18.64 19.24
N LEU A 120 -4.36 17.87 18.88
CA LEU A 120 -5.02 17.94 17.58
C LEU A 120 -6.22 18.88 17.67
N VAL A 121 -6.18 20.00 16.95
CA VAL A 121 -7.19 21.05 17.02
C VAL A 121 -7.63 21.51 15.63
N SER A 122 -8.89 21.90 15.50
CA SER A 122 -9.39 22.73 14.41
C SER A 122 -9.32 24.19 14.82
N ILE A 123 -8.92 25.07 13.90
CA ILE A 123 -8.68 26.49 14.20
C ILE A 123 -9.62 27.36 13.39
N TYR A 124 -10.29 28.29 14.11
CA TYR A 124 -11.18 29.29 13.52
C TYR A 124 -10.68 30.70 13.85
N TYR A 125 -10.69 31.56 12.86
CA TYR A 125 -10.17 32.93 12.99
C TYR A 125 -11.04 33.95 12.24
N ASP A 126 -10.78 35.25 12.45
CA ASP A 126 -11.57 36.35 11.88
C ASP A 126 -13.07 36.19 12.15
N CYS A 127 -13.41 35.83 13.41
CA CYS A 127 -14.79 35.61 13.82
C CYS A 127 -15.56 36.94 13.90
N ASP A 128 -16.72 37.00 13.30
CA ASP A 128 -17.59 38.17 13.37
C ASP A 128 -18.48 38.14 14.63
N LYS A 129 -19.13 39.27 14.97
CA LYS A 129 -20.02 39.39 16.12
C LYS A 129 -21.28 38.50 16.04
N LYS A 130 -21.54 37.84 14.89
CA LYS A 130 -22.66 36.92 14.66
C LYS A 130 -22.24 35.48 14.73
N GLY A 131 -20.97 35.17 15.07
CA GLY A 131 -20.43 33.81 15.18
C GLY A 131 -19.98 33.22 13.84
N GLY A 132 -19.82 34.01 12.79
CA GLY A 132 -19.23 33.56 11.52
C GLY A 132 -17.70 33.62 11.58
N CYS A 133 -17.03 32.45 11.57
CA CYS A 133 -15.59 32.34 11.58
C CYS A 133 -15.07 31.73 10.30
N LYS A 134 -13.81 32.01 9.94
CA LYS A 134 -13.09 31.31 8.86
C LYS A 134 -12.40 30.09 9.43
N SER A 135 -12.58 28.92 8.78
CA SER A 135 -11.77 27.76 9.09
C SER A 135 -10.38 27.90 8.48
N TYR A 136 -9.35 27.75 9.31
CA TYR A 136 -7.97 27.81 8.85
C TYR A 136 -7.63 26.66 7.93
N GLU A 137 -8.10 25.44 8.24
CA GLU A 137 -7.92 24.25 7.43
C GLU A 137 -8.45 24.45 6.01
N GLU A 138 -9.65 25.03 5.88
CA GLU A 138 -10.23 25.31 4.57
C GLU A 138 -9.41 26.32 3.78
N GLU A 139 -8.97 27.39 4.42
CA GLU A 139 -8.27 28.47 3.74
C GLU A 139 -6.87 28.06 3.29
N ILE A 140 -6.12 27.32 4.10
CA ILE A 140 -4.78 26.84 3.71
C ILE A 140 -4.86 25.77 2.61
N LEU A 141 -5.88 24.89 2.63
CA LEU A 141 -6.15 23.93 1.54
C LEU A 141 -6.53 24.64 0.25
N LYS A 142 -7.41 25.65 0.31
CA LYS A 142 -7.78 26.49 -0.85
C LYS A 142 -6.56 27.22 -1.45
N SER A 143 -5.60 27.55 -0.61
CA SER A 143 -4.36 28.22 -1.02
C SER A 143 -3.31 27.26 -1.62
N GLY A 144 -3.49 25.95 -1.46
CA GLY A 144 -2.58 24.94 -2.00
C GLY A 144 -1.30 24.72 -1.21
N TYR A 145 -1.23 25.22 0.03
CA TYR A 145 -0.05 25.08 0.90
C TYR A 145 -0.12 23.86 1.83
N ALA A 146 -1.21 23.12 1.80
CA ALA A 146 -1.40 21.90 2.57
C ALA A 146 -2.22 20.86 1.78
N PHE A 147 -2.12 19.61 2.23
CA PHE A 147 -2.93 18.49 1.76
C PHE A 147 -3.88 18.04 2.87
N ILE A 148 -4.93 17.31 2.49
CA ILE A 148 -5.71 16.55 3.48
C ILE A 148 -4.86 15.40 4.02
N TYR A 149 -4.80 15.29 5.34
CA TYR A 149 -4.17 14.20 6.04
C TYR A 149 -5.23 13.36 6.77
N PRO A 150 -5.57 12.16 6.25
CA PRO A 150 -6.55 11.30 6.89
C PRO A 150 -5.93 10.58 8.10
N TYR A 151 -6.12 11.11 9.30
CA TYR A 151 -5.89 10.32 10.51
C TYR A 151 -6.94 9.21 10.58
N SER A 152 -6.50 7.95 10.75
CA SER A 152 -7.36 6.75 10.69
C SER A 152 -8.53 6.75 11.69
N ASN A 153 -8.42 7.50 12.80
CA ASN A 153 -9.43 7.56 13.85
C ASN A 153 -10.46 8.71 13.68
N ILE A 154 -10.27 9.60 12.73
CA ILE A 154 -11.07 10.83 12.58
C ILE A 154 -12.33 10.62 11.74
N LYS A 155 -12.35 9.64 10.85
CA LYS A 155 -13.49 9.38 9.93
C LYS A 155 -14.85 9.21 10.60
N LYS A 156 -14.90 8.87 11.88
CA LYS A 156 -16.17 8.60 12.59
C LYS A 156 -16.71 9.81 13.37
N GLN A 157 -15.99 10.91 13.52
CA GLN A 157 -16.32 11.93 14.51
C GLN A 157 -16.46 13.37 13.99
N LEU A 158 -16.08 13.71 12.75
CA LEU A 158 -16.05 15.11 12.33
C LEU A 158 -16.88 15.40 11.08
N LYS A 159 -18.01 16.09 11.25
CA LYS A 159 -18.70 16.81 10.16
C LYS A 159 -17.75 17.75 9.38
N PRO A 160 -16.80 18.48 10.01
CA PRO A 160 -15.80 19.29 9.30
C PRO A 160 -14.93 18.51 8.31
N PHE A 161 -14.49 17.30 8.65
CA PHE A 161 -13.63 16.49 7.79
C PHE A 161 -14.26 16.12 6.42
N TYR A 162 -15.53 15.78 6.40
CA TYR A 162 -16.26 15.54 5.15
C TYR A 162 -16.34 16.80 4.27
N ASN A 163 -16.40 17.97 4.89
CA ASN A 163 -16.38 19.24 4.15
C ASN A 163 -15.00 19.46 3.52
N LEU A 164 -13.91 19.19 4.22
CA LEU A 164 -12.54 19.30 3.70
C LEU A 164 -12.27 18.33 2.55
N GLU A 165 -12.68 17.06 2.66
CA GLU A 165 -12.61 16.09 1.57
C GLU A 165 -13.42 16.56 0.33
N LYS A 166 -14.59 17.14 0.57
CA LYS A 166 -15.43 17.67 -0.50
C LYS A 166 -14.79 18.89 -1.15
N ILE A 167 -14.16 19.76 -0.39
CA ILE A 167 -13.43 20.94 -0.91
C ILE A 167 -12.26 20.48 -1.78
N GLN A 168 -11.43 19.55 -1.32
CA GLN A 168 -10.31 19.02 -2.09
C GLN A 168 -10.82 18.28 -3.35
N SER A 169 -11.80 17.39 -3.22
CA SER A 169 -12.36 16.66 -4.35
C SER A 169 -13.00 17.58 -5.40
N ASN A 170 -13.66 18.64 -4.98
CA ASN A 170 -14.20 19.64 -5.89
C ASN A 170 -13.08 20.45 -6.55
N ALA A 171 -12.05 20.79 -5.81
CA ALA A 171 -10.87 21.49 -6.32
C ALA A 171 -10.12 20.64 -7.35
N GLU A 172 -9.98 19.34 -7.12
CA GLU A 172 -9.41 18.39 -8.07
C GLU A 172 -10.27 18.24 -9.34
N LYS A 173 -11.58 18.05 -9.18
CA LYS A 173 -12.53 17.89 -10.31
C LYS A 173 -12.63 19.14 -11.18
N THR A 174 -12.54 20.32 -10.58
CA THR A 174 -12.66 21.61 -11.30
C THR A 174 -11.30 22.16 -11.73
N LYS A 175 -10.21 21.41 -11.60
CA LYS A 175 -8.82 21.86 -11.80
C LYS A 175 -8.48 23.11 -10.96
N ASN A 176 -9.15 23.29 -9.86
CA ASN A 176 -8.99 24.43 -8.97
C ASN A 176 -7.71 24.34 -8.11
N LEU A 177 -7.00 23.20 -8.14
CA LEU A 177 -5.67 23.01 -7.55
C LEU A 177 -4.54 23.21 -8.57
N ASP A 178 -4.82 23.74 -9.76
CA ASP A 178 -3.77 24.13 -10.70
C ASP A 178 -3.02 25.35 -10.16
N ILE A 179 -2.02 25.05 -9.32
CA ILE A 179 -1.19 26.06 -8.66
C ILE A 179 -0.14 26.55 -9.65
N VAL A 180 -0.05 27.85 -9.78
CA VAL A 180 0.95 28.53 -10.58
C VAL A 180 1.78 29.49 -9.71
N VAL A 181 3.00 29.77 -10.16
CA VAL A 181 3.88 30.76 -9.53
C VAL A 181 3.74 32.07 -10.28
N LEU A 182 3.11 33.06 -9.67
CA LEU A 182 2.91 34.39 -10.23
C LEU A 182 4.08 35.31 -9.89
N ASN A 183 4.62 35.96 -10.90
CA ASN A 183 5.44 37.17 -10.72
C ASN A 183 4.53 38.40 -10.85
N SER A 184 4.00 38.85 -9.73
CA SER A 184 3.02 39.94 -9.70
C SER A 184 3.55 41.25 -10.30
N LYS A 185 4.87 41.53 -10.19
CA LYS A 185 5.50 42.71 -10.78
C LYS A 185 5.52 42.71 -12.30
N LYS A 186 5.61 41.52 -12.90
CA LYS A 186 5.67 41.36 -14.38
C LYS A 186 4.33 40.90 -14.99
N GLY A 187 3.35 40.56 -14.15
CA GLY A 187 2.10 39.93 -14.61
C GLY A 187 2.29 38.59 -15.28
N LEU A 188 3.43 37.90 -15.08
CA LEU A 188 3.74 36.63 -15.69
C LEU A 188 3.57 35.49 -14.67
N TYR A 189 3.00 34.38 -15.09
CA TYR A 189 2.93 33.18 -14.27
C TYR A 189 3.67 32.00 -14.89
N HIS A 190 4.19 31.13 -14.06
CA HIS A 190 4.88 29.91 -14.40
C HIS A 190 4.13 28.70 -13.84
N GLN A 191 4.28 27.55 -14.47
CA GLN A 191 3.89 26.30 -13.84
C GLN A 191 4.79 26.02 -12.62
N ILE A 192 4.26 25.34 -11.61
CA ILE A 192 4.96 25.09 -10.35
C ILE A 192 6.28 24.31 -10.54
N ASN A 193 6.34 23.41 -11.53
CA ASN A 193 7.52 22.63 -11.90
C ASN A 193 8.48 23.34 -12.85
N CYS A 194 8.23 24.59 -13.19
CA CYS A 194 9.11 25.37 -14.07
C CYS A 194 10.32 25.88 -13.27
N GLU A 195 11.54 25.51 -13.67
CA GLU A 195 12.78 25.97 -13.02
C GLU A 195 12.88 27.50 -12.90
N ASN A 196 12.34 28.25 -13.87
CA ASN A 196 12.37 29.70 -13.85
C ASN A 196 11.33 30.34 -12.93
N ALA A 197 10.34 29.58 -12.49
CA ALA A 197 9.33 30.05 -11.55
C ALA A 197 9.95 30.57 -10.25
N TRP A 198 10.95 29.85 -9.76
CA TRP A 198 11.56 30.06 -8.45
C TRP A 198 12.76 31.02 -8.46
N LYS A 199 13.16 31.49 -9.64
CA LYS A 199 14.20 32.52 -9.79
C LYS A 199 13.67 33.94 -9.54
N THR A 200 12.37 34.11 -9.29
CA THR A 200 11.78 35.41 -8.98
C THR A 200 12.09 35.80 -7.53
N LYS A 201 12.36 37.10 -7.28
CA LYS A 201 12.67 37.56 -5.93
C LYS A 201 11.50 37.43 -4.93
N GLN A 202 10.28 37.42 -5.41
CA GLN A 202 9.05 37.25 -4.64
C GLN A 202 8.06 36.44 -5.46
N PRO A 203 8.18 35.11 -5.47
CA PRO A 203 7.21 34.25 -6.12
C PRO A 203 5.92 34.22 -5.30
N GLU A 204 4.80 34.48 -5.93
CA GLU A 204 3.47 34.39 -5.34
C GLU A 204 2.80 33.11 -5.85
N LEU A 205 2.49 32.19 -4.95
CA LEU A 205 1.69 31.02 -5.31
C LEU A 205 0.22 31.40 -5.36
N THR A 206 -0.40 31.10 -6.47
CA THR A 206 -1.82 31.38 -6.68
C THR A 206 -2.44 30.24 -7.49
N LEU A 207 -3.76 30.10 -7.41
CA LEU A 207 -4.47 29.18 -8.30
C LEU A 207 -4.62 29.83 -9.68
N ARG A 208 -4.43 29.04 -10.75
CA ARG A 208 -4.58 29.57 -12.13
C ARG A 208 -5.93 30.28 -12.32
N LYS A 209 -7.00 29.78 -11.70
CA LYS A 209 -8.33 30.42 -11.74
C LYS A 209 -8.41 31.80 -11.07
N GLN A 210 -7.46 32.13 -10.19
CA GLN A 210 -7.38 33.43 -9.50
C GLN A 210 -6.58 34.45 -10.30
N LEU A 211 -5.93 34.03 -11.39
CA LEU A 211 -5.24 34.92 -12.29
C LEU A 211 -6.26 35.86 -12.96
N ASN A 212 -5.88 37.12 -13.08
CA ASN A 212 -6.69 38.10 -13.80
C ASN A 212 -6.29 38.14 -15.30
N LYS A 213 -7.09 38.81 -16.10
CA LYS A 213 -6.89 38.93 -17.57
C LYS A 213 -5.54 39.55 -17.99
N ASN A 214 -4.85 40.24 -17.07
CA ASN A 214 -3.55 40.85 -17.32
C ASN A 214 -2.38 39.89 -17.04
N ASN A 215 -2.64 38.74 -16.37
CA ASN A 215 -1.63 37.75 -16.11
C ASN A 215 -1.45 36.83 -17.33
N LYS A 216 -0.21 36.71 -17.81
CA LYS A 216 0.13 35.91 -18.99
C LYS A 216 1.08 34.79 -18.62
N PRO A 217 1.03 33.64 -19.32
CA PRO A 217 2.03 32.60 -19.11
C PRO A 217 3.41 33.11 -19.52
N ALA A 218 4.44 32.75 -18.77
CA ALA A 218 5.81 33.06 -19.14
C ALA A 218 6.22 32.29 -20.40
N CYS A 219 7.11 32.84 -21.23
CA CYS A 219 7.53 32.24 -22.48
C CYS A 219 8.08 30.80 -22.37
N CYS A 220 8.67 30.45 -21.23
CA CYS A 220 9.12 29.11 -20.94
C CYS A 220 7.99 28.11 -20.62
N CYS A 221 6.74 28.59 -20.57
CA CYS A 221 5.54 27.77 -20.27
C CYS A 221 4.52 27.80 -21.43
N HIS A 222 4.88 28.39 -22.59
CA HIS A 222 3.95 28.54 -23.75
C HIS A 222 3.66 27.24 -24.48
N ASN A 223 4.50 26.21 -24.37
CA ASN A 223 4.35 24.94 -25.08
C ASN A 223 3.68 23.83 -24.27
N THR A 224 3.10 24.17 -23.13
CA THR A 224 2.31 23.21 -22.37
C THR A 224 0.85 23.58 -22.52
N GLU A 225 0.20 22.99 -23.52
CA GLU A 225 -1.26 22.92 -23.58
C GLU A 225 -1.80 22.37 -22.25
N PRO A 226 -2.97 22.82 -21.79
CA PRO A 226 -3.51 22.32 -20.53
C PRO A 226 -3.67 20.81 -20.62
N ILE A 227 -3.35 20.11 -19.52
CA ILE A 227 -3.44 18.66 -19.30
C ILE A 227 -4.91 18.13 -19.54
N GLN A 228 -5.51 18.46 -20.68
CA GLN A 228 -6.72 17.79 -21.16
C GLN A 228 -6.40 16.54 -21.97
N GLU A 229 -5.16 16.40 -22.44
CA GLU A 229 -4.74 15.21 -23.17
C GLU A 229 -4.15 14.12 -22.27
N GLU A 230 -3.58 14.42 -21.11
CA GLU A 230 -3.08 13.35 -20.23
C GLU A 230 -4.17 12.49 -19.61
N ILE A 231 -5.37 13.00 -19.38
CA ILE A 231 -6.51 12.16 -18.94
C ILE A 231 -7.09 11.37 -20.10
N LYS A 232 -6.92 11.82 -21.34
CA LYS A 232 -7.24 11.04 -22.56
C LYS A 232 -6.09 10.14 -23.01
N THR A 233 -4.84 10.42 -22.59
CA THR A 233 -3.65 9.65 -22.97
C THR A 233 -3.38 8.49 -22.01
N ILE A 234 -4.02 8.45 -20.84
CA ILE A 234 -4.06 7.22 -20.00
C ILE A 234 -4.88 6.11 -20.70
N THR A 235 -5.65 6.42 -21.74
CA THR A 235 -6.36 5.43 -22.55
C THR A 235 -5.59 4.97 -23.81
N LYS A 236 -4.42 5.50 -24.10
CA LYS A 236 -3.41 4.84 -24.93
C LYS A 236 -2.33 4.30 -23.99
N ILE A 237 -2.64 3.19 -23.34
CA ILE A 237 -1.59 2.30 -22.80
C ILE A 237 -0.78 1.90 -24.02
N GLU A 238 0.38 2.51 -24.23
CA GLU A 238 1.35 1.99 -25.17
C GLU A 238 1.51 0.51 -24.83
N ASP A 239 1.53 -0.36 -25.83
CA ASP A 239 1.86 -1.79 -25.72
C ASP A 239 3.34 -1.94 -25.28
N LYS A 240 3.66 -1.39 -24.12
CA LYS A 240 5.00 -1.37 -23.57
C LYS A 240 5.23 -2.68 -22.86
N ILE A 241 5.90 -3.59 -23.55
CA ILE A 241 6.35 -4.86 -22.97
C ILE A 241 7.38 -4.54 -21.90
N TYR A 242 7.09 -4.89 -20.66
CA TYR A 242 8.05 -4.79 -19.55
C TYR A 242 8.91 -6.06 -19.52
N PRO A 243 10.23 -5.98 -19.81
CA PRO A 243 11.04 -7.16 -19.99
C PRO A 243 11.16 -7.97 -18.69
N ALA A 244 10.94 -9.27 -18.80
CA ALA A 244 11.25 -10.24 -17.75
C ALA A 244 12.77 -10.38 -17.57
N ASN A 245 13.20 -10.81 -16.39
CA ASN A 245 14.60 -11.18 -16.15
C ASN A 245 14.98 -12.49 -16.84
N ALA A 246 14.00 -13.39 -17.02
CA ALA A 246 14.12 -14.59 -17.80
C ALA A 246 12.79 -14.97 -18.44
N GLN A 247 12.84 -15.57 -19.61
CA GLN A 247 11.69 -16.11 -20.31
C GLN A 247 12.04 -17.42 -21.01
N GLU A 248 11.20 -18.42 -20.85
CA GLU A 248 11.28 -19.66 -21.60
C GLU A 248 9.86 -20.12 -21.95
N ASN A 249 9.58 -20.28 -23.25
CA ASN A 249 8.21 -20.48 -23.76
C ASN A 249 7.26 -19.37 -23.24
N ASN A 250 6.12 -19.74 -22.69
CA ASN A 250 5.11 -18.83 -22.17
C ASN A 250 5.26 -18.52 -20.67
N ILE A 251 6.44 -18.77 -20.09
CA ILE A 251 6.74 -18.48 -18.69
C ILE A 251 7.78 -17.39 -18.60
N GLN A 252 7.49 -16.36 -17.79
CA GLN A 252 8.37 -15.23 -17.53
C GLN A 252 8.66 -15.13 -16.03
N LEU A 253 9.92 -14.89 -15.66
CA LEU A 253 10.36 -14.64 -14.29
C LEU A 253 10.79 -13.18 -14.12
N PHE A 254 10.37 -12.60 -13.01
CA PHE A 254 10.76 -11.25 -12.59
C PHE A 254 11.39 -11.34 -11.20
N PHE A 255 12.66 -10.95 -11.10
CA PHE A 255 13.36 -10.89 -9.82
C PHE A 255 13.25 -9.49 -9.22
N LEU A 256 12.83 -9.44 -7.97
CA LEU A 256 12.73 -8.23 -7.18
C LEU A 256 13.87 -8.25 -6.17
N SER A 257 14.75 -7.26 -6.23
CA SER A 257 16.04 -7.32 -5.55
C SER A 257 16.26 -6.16 -4.57
N PRO A 258 16.59 -6.44 -3.30
CA PRO A 258 16.95 -5.45 -2.29
C PRO A 258 18.32 -4.83 -2.55
N LEU A 259 19.08 -5.35 -3.50
CA LEU A 259 20.38 -4.78 -3.88
C LEU A 259 20.20 -3.46 -4.62
N VAL A 260 19.09 -3.30 -5.33
CA VAL A 260 18.73 -2.09 -6.09
C VAL A 260 17.85 -1.16 -5.24
N GLN A 261 16.77 -1.70 -4.68
CA GLN A 261 15.77 -0.94 -3.94
C GLN A 261 16.14 -0.83 -2.45
N LYS A 262 16.37 0.37 -1.94
CA LYS A 262 16.82 0.62 -0.57
C LYS A 262 15.72 1.12 0.38
N GLN A 263 14.57 1.51 -0.15
CA GLN A 263 13.42 2.00 0.61
C GLN A 263 12.12 1.41 0.05
N PRO A 264 11.10 1.17 0.90
CA PRO A 264 9.75 0.85 0.41
C PRO A 264 9.19 2.00 -0.43
N GLU A 265 8.41 1.69 -1.44
CA GLU A 265 7.74 2.67 -2.29
C GLU A 265 6.30 2.28 -2.59
N ASN A 266 5.44 3.26 -2.79
CA ASN A 266 4.02 3.03 -3.12
C ASN A 266 3.74 2.97 -4.63
N ARG A 267 4.76 3.18 -5.48
CA ARG A 267 4.65 3.16 -6.94
C ARG A 267 5.20 1.88 -7.54
N CYS A 268 4.76 1.56 -8.75
CA CYS A 268 5.28 0.48 -9.58
C CYS A 268 6.67 0.83 -10.15
N THR A 269 7.72 0.56 -9.39
CA THR A 269 9.11 0.79 -9.82
C THR A 269 9.69 -0.39 -10.59
N THR A 270 9.23 -1.60 -10.32
CA THR A 270 9.75 -2.84 -10.92
C THR A 270 8.96 -3.28 -12.16
N ASN A 271 9.61 -4.04 -13.03
CA ASN A 271 8.94 -4.63 -14.20
C ASN A 271 7.85 -5.64 -13.78
N ALA A 272 8.02 -6.34 -12.64
CA ALA A 272 6.99 -7.22 -12.09
C ALA A 272 5.69 -6.46 -11.78
N CYS A 273 5.79 -5.33 -11.06
CA CYS A 273 4.63 -4.48 -10.75
C CYS A 273 4.00 -3.91 -12.01
N LYS A 274 4.80 -3.37 -12.91
CA LYS A 274 4.33 -2.80 -14.19
C LYS A 274 3.62 -3.85 -15.05
N MET A 275 4.15 -5.09 -15.09
CA MET A 275 3.52 -6.20 -15.80
C MET A 275 2.20 -6.64 -15.16
N LEU A 276 2.11 -6.62 -13.81
CA LEU A 276 0.85 -6.87 -13.11
C LEU A 276 -0.20 -5.81 -13.47
N VAL A 277 0.15 -4.53 -13.38
CA VAL A 277 -0.72 -3.41 -13.77
C VAL A 277 -1.12 -3.50 -15.25
N TYR A 278 -0.17 -3.86 -16.13
CA TYR A 278 -0.44 -4.09 -17.54
C TYR A 278 -1.54 -5.14 -17.75
N ASN A 279 -1.43 -6.31 -17.12
CA ASN A 279 -2.44 -7.38 -17.27
C ASN A 279 -3.79 -6.97 -16.68
N ILE A 280 -3.84 -6.27 -15.55
CA ILE A 280 -5.08 -5.73 -14.98
C ILE A 280 -5.76 -4.77 -15.97
N ASN A 281 -4.99 -3.88 -16.60
CA ASN A 281 -5.51 -2.89 -17.54
C ASN A 281 -5.96 -3.51 -18.86
N HIS A 282 -5.38 -4.65 -19.27
CA HIS A 282 -5.67 -5.33 -20.55
C HIS A 282 -6.66 -6.49 -20.42
N ALA A 283 -7.07 -6.85 -19.23
CA ALA A 283 -8.12 -7.83 -19.00
C ALA A 283 -9.40 -7.42 -19.74
N LYS A 284 -10.04 -8.39 -20.43
CA LYS A 284 -11.21 -8.19 -21.29
C LYS A 284 -12.49 -8.72 -20.65
N GLU A 285 -12.40 -9.80 -19.88
CA GLU A 285 -13.55 -10.53 -19.35
C GLU A 285 -13.55 -10.60 -17.83
N SER A 286 -12.46 -11.06 -17.25
CA SER A 286 -12.42 -11.34 -15.80
C SER A 286 -11.02 -11.22 -15.19
N ILE A 287 -11.01 -10.91 -13.90
CA ILE A 287 -9.84 -10.99 -13.03
C ILE A 287 -10.27 -11.70 -11.75
N ASP A 288 -9.75 -12.90 -11.53
CA ASP A 288 -9.90 -13.63 -10.27
C ASP A 288 -8.56 -13.64 -9.55
N PHE A 289 -8.53 -13.28 -8.26
CA PHE A 289 -7.26 -13.24 -7.54
C PHE A 289 -7.37 -13.60 -6.06
N ALA A 290 -6.31 -14.20 -5.54
CA ALA A 290 -6.11 -14.47 -4.12
C ALA A 290 -4.83 -13.77 -3.66
N ILE A 291 -4.93 -12.93 -2.65
CA ILE A 291 -3.82 -12.18 -2.08
C ILE A 291 -3.92 -12.11 -0.56
N TYR A 292 -2.79 -12.17 0.13
CA TYR A 292 -2.74 -11.99 1.59
C TYR A 292 -3.31 -10.64 2.03
N GLY A 293 -3.17 -9.62 1.19
CA GLY A 293 -3.71 -8.26 1.33
C GLY A 293 -3.01 -7.30 0.39
N ILE A 294 -3.45 -6.04 0.40
CA ILE A 294 -2.85 -4.94 -0.37
C ILE A 294 -2.48 -3.79 0.55
N ARG A 295 -1.26 -3.23 0.39
CA ARG A 295 -0.75 -2.11 1.17
C ARG A 295 0.15 -1.21 0.32
N GLN A 296 -0.19 0.08 0.25
CA GLN A 296 0.63 1.13 -0.34
C GLN A 296 1.18 0.73 -1.74
N GLN A 297 0.28 0.25 -2.61
CA GLN A 297 0.53 -0.02 -4.02
C GLN A 297 -0.56 0.65 -4.86
N ASP A 298 -0.44 1.98 -4.95
CA ASP A 298 -1.48 2.84 -5.51
C ASP A 298 -1.80 2.50 -6.97
N GLU A 299 -0.80 2.17 -7.78
CA GLU A 299 -1.03 1.85 -9.19
C GLU A 299 -1.76 0.52 -9.37
N VAL A 300 -1.46 -0.50 -8.56
CA VAL A 300 -2.20 -1.78 -8.59
C VAL A 300 -3.63 -1.58 -8.08
N PHE A 301 -3.79 -0.85 -6.98
CA PHE A 301 -5.09 -0.53 -6.41
C PHE A 301 -5.97 0.22 -7.42
N ASN A 302 -5.45 1.28 -8.01
CA ASN A 302 -6.18 2.09 -8.99
C ASN A 302 -6.49 1.31 -10.26
N ALA A 303 -5.56 0.49 -10.76
CA ALA A 303 -5.78 -0.36 -11.93
C ALA A 303 -6.95 -1.35 -11.71
N LEU A 304 -7.03 -1.98 -10.52
CA LEU A 304 -8.15 -2.86 -10.14
C LEU A 304 -9.48 -2.09 -10.08
N VAL A 305 -9.48 -0.91 -9.46
CA VAL A 305 -10.67 -0.04 -9.39
C VAL A 305 -11.12 0.38 -10.79
N ASP A 306 -10.20 0.73 -11.66
CA ASP A 306 -10.52 1.15 -13.02
C ASP A 306 -10.95 -0.02 -13.90
N ALA A 307 -10.38 -1.22 -13.72
CA ALA A 307 -10.87 -2.44 -14.36
C ALA A 307 -12.32 -2.75 -13.93
N TYR A 308 -12.63 -2.63 -12.64
CA TYR A 308 -13.99 -2.80 -12.12
C TYR A 308 -14.97 -1.78 -12.72
N LYS A 309 -14.57 -0.50 -12.83
CA LYS A 309 -15.38 0.55 -13.47
C LYS A 309 -15.59 0.32 -14.98
N ARG A 310 -14.63 -0.31 -15.67
CA ARG A 310 -14.76 -0.73 -17.07
C ARG A 310 -15.73 -1.90 -17.26
N GLY A 311 -16.25 -2.48 -16.18
CA GLY A 311 -17.17 -3.61 -16.22
C GLY A 311 -16.48 -4.98 -16.27
N ILE A 312 -15.17 -5.06 -16.01
CA ILE A 312 -14.46 -6.33 -15.87
C ILE A 312 -15.01 -7.06 -14.65
N LYS A 313 -15.32 -8.34 -14.81
CA LYS A 313 -15.78 -9.19 -13.71
C LYS A 313 -14.61 -9.48 -12.77
N ILE A 314 -14.60 -8.84 -11.61
CA ILE A 314 -13.53 -9.02 -10.62
C ILE A 314 -14.08 -9.77 -9.41
N ARG A 315 -13.40 -10.88 -9.03
CA ARG A 315 -13.65 -11.64 -7.81
C ARG A 315 -12.33 -11.86 -7.09
N TRP A 316 -12.35 -11.84 -5.76
CA TRP A 316 -11.10 -12.00 -5.03
C TRP A 316 -11.26 -12.59 -3.63
N VAL A 317 -10.13 -13.09 -3.14
CA VAL A 317 -10.00 -13.74 -1.83
C VAL A 317 -8.85 -13.11 -1.08
N THR A 318 -8.99 -12.93 0.23
CA THR A 318 -7.96 -12.36 1.09
C THR A 318 -8.03 -12.91 2.50
N ASP A 319 -6.90 -12.83 3.21
CA ASP A 319 -6.78 -13.14 4.63
C ASP A 319 -7.52 -12.11 5.50
N ILE A 320 -7.92 -12.53 6.71
CA ILE A 320 -8.46 -11.63 7.73
C ILE A 320 -7.94 -12.04 9.11
N THR A 321 -7.65 -11.07 9.98
CA THR A 321 -7.17 -11.31 11.33
C THR A 321 -8.32 -11.68 12.28
N GLU A 322 -7.98 -12.16 13.49
CA GLU A 322 -8.93 -12.42 14.58
C GLU A 322 -9.82 -11.21 14.94
N LYS A 323 -9.37 -10.01 14.59
CA LYS A 323 -10.10 -8.75 14.84
C LYS A 323 -11.09 -8.42 13.74
N GLY A 324 -11.12 -9.19 12.65
CA GLY A 324 -11.95 -8.93 11.49
C GLY A 324 -11.39 -7.85 10.55
N ASP A 325 -10.13 -7.48 10.71
CA ASP A 325 -9.39 -6.59 9.84
C ASP A 325 -8.31 -7.35 9.04
N ASN A 326 -7.72 -6.73 8.04
CA ASN A 326 -6.55 -7.26 7.35
C ASN A 326 -5.30 -6.52 7.82
N ILE A 327 -4.18 -7.24 7.95
CA ILE A 327 -2.89 -6.66 8.35
C ILE A 327 -2.38 -5.58 7.37
N TYR A 328 -2.88 -5.57 6.13
CA TYR A 328 -2.51 -4.62 5.09
C TYR A 328 -3.60 -3.56 4.92
N SER A 329 -3.25 -2.31 5.19
CA SER A 329 -4.14 -1.16 5.39
C SER A 329 -5.11 -0.82 4.24
N ASP A 330 -4.79 -1.21 3.00
CA ASP A 330 -5.60 -0.85 1.85
C ASP A 330 -6.57 -1.97 1.42
N THR A 331 -6.46 -3.14 2.05
CA THR A 331 -7.33 -4.30 1.78
C THR A 331 -8.80 -3.96 2.05
N GLU A 332 -9.10 -3.37 3.19
CA GLU A 332 -10.47 -2.94 3.52
C GLU A 332 -11.00 -1.84 2.58
N LYS A 333 -10.10 -0.98 2.06
CA LYS A 333 -10.49 0.02 1.06
C LYS A 333 -10.92 -0.65 -0.23
N LEU A 334 -10.18 -1.70 -0.65
CA LEU A 334 -10.51 -2.47 -1.84
C LEU A 334 -11.83 -3.24 -1.67
N MET A 335 -12.09 -3.83 -0.48
CA MET A 335 -13.36 -4.48 -0.15
C MET A 335 -14.58 -3.58 -0.33
N LYS A 336 -14.44 -2.28 -0.01
CA LYS A 336 -15.52 -1.30 -0.18
C LYS A 336 -15.80 -0.94 -1.63
N VAL A 337 -14.80 -1.03 -2.50
CA VAL A 337 -14.92 -0.65 -3.92
C VAL A 337 -15.23 -1.86 -4.79
N ILE A 338 -14.66 -3.02 -4.49
CA ILE A 338 -14.87 -4.28 -5.22
C ILE A 338 -15.49 -5.29 -4.24
N PRO A 339 -16.82 -5.32 -4.11
CA PRO A 339 -17.50 -6.07 -3.05
C PRO A 339 -17.61 -7.59 -3.31
N GLN A 340 -17.18 -8.08 -4.48
CA GLN A 340 -17.16 -9.51 -4.81
C GLN A 340 -15.90 -10.16 -4.23
N TYR A 341 -15.83 -10.24 -2.90
CA TYR A 341 -14.71 -10.89 -2.19
C TYR A 341 -15.17 -11.96 -1.20
N LYS A 342 -14.23 -12.81 -0.82
CA LYS A 342 -14.33 -13.75 0.30
C LYS A 342 -13.10 -13.62 1.20
N THR A 343 -13.28 -13.96 2.45
CA THR A 343 -12.18 -14.03 3.44
C THR A 343 -12.17 -15.41 4.08
N ASP A 344 -11.04 -15.79 4.63
CA ASP A 344 -10.89 -17.04 5.36
C ASP A 344 -11.44 -17.00 6.80
N MET A 345 -12.15 -15.93 7.18
CA MET A 345 -12.86 -15.84 8.43
C MET A 345 -14.12 -16.70 8.41
N VAL A 346 -14.26 -17.59 9.36
CA VAL A 346 -15.48 -18.36 9.57
C VAL A 346 -16.47 -17.56 10.43
N SER A 347 -17.68 -17.43 9.91
CA SER A 347 -18.80 -16.83 10.65
C SER A 347 -19.78 -17.92 11.08
N GLN A 348 -19.95 -18.12 12.39
CA GLN A 348 -20.92 -19.04 12.93
C GLN A 348 -22.06 -18.27 13.60
N LYS A 349 -23.31 -18.58 13.26
CA LYS A 349 -24.47 -18.11 13.99
C LYS A 349 -24.73 -19.04 15.16
N SER A 350 -24.76 -18.49 16.37
CA SER A 350 -25.24 -19.20 17.56
C SER A 350 -26.77 -19.36 17.52
N GLU A 351 -27.32 -20.28 18.31
CA GLU A 351 -28.76 -20.51 18.40
C GLU A 351 -29.54 -19.25 18.85
N ASP A 352 -28.90 -18.33 19.55
CA ASP A 352 -29.45 -17.04 19.97
C ASP A 352 -29.40 -15.95 18.89
N GLY A 353 -28.97 -16.31 17.66
CA GLY A 353 -28.88 -15.40 16.51
C GLY A 353 -27.66 -14.48 16.49
N ARG A 354 -26.75 -14.56 17.47
CA ARG A 354 -25.50 -13.81 17.45
C ARG A 354 -24.56 -14.41 16.44
N THR A 355 -23.86 -13.56 15.68
CA THR A 355 -22.81 -13.99 14.79
C THR A 355 -21.47 -13.90 15.52
N SER A 356 -20.81 -15.02 15.72
CA SER A 356 -19.42 -15.07 16.16
C SER A 356 -18.51 -15.27 14.97
N HIS A 357 -17.44 -14.49 14.91
CA HIS A 357 -16.36 -14.63 13.94
C HIS A 357 -15.18 -15.30 14.64
N TYR A 358 -14.61 -16.30 14.03
CA TYR A 358 -13.42 -16.95 14.55
C TYR A 358 -12.47 -17.35 13.42
N MET A 359 -11.19 -17.37 13.73
CA MET A 359 -10.18 -17.88 12.81
C MET A 359 -10.21 -19.40 12.77
N PHE A 360 -9.76 -19.94 11.66
CA PHE A 360 -9.52 -21.36 11.53
C PHE A 360 -8.56 -21.87 12.62
N PRO A 361 -8.72 -23.13 13.08
CA PRO A 361 -7.80 -23.74 14.02
C PRO A 361 -6.34 -23.62 13.59
N ASN A 362 -5.44 -23.58 14.57
CA ASN A 362 -3.99 -23.52 14.33
C ASN A 362 -3.48 -22.21 13.67
N LYS A 363 -4.25 -21.11 13.74
CA LYS A 363 -3.87 -19.82 13.13
C LYS A 363 -3.54 -19.97 11.65
N ALA A 364 -4.37 -20.72 10.94
CA ALA A 364 -4.28 -20.85 9.50
C ALA A 364 -4.54 -19.49 8.85
N ILE A 365 -3.83 -19.19 7.78
CA ILE A 365 -3.96 -17.93 7.01
C ILE A 365 -4.12 -18.24 5.52
N MET A 366 -4.93 -17.42 4.84
CA MET A 366 -4.99 -17.39 3.39
C MET A 366 -3.75 -16.66 2.86
N HIS A 367 -2.73 -17.42 2.47
CA HIS A 367 -1.43 -16.88 2.12
C HIS A 367 -1.05 -17.09 0.64
N ASP A 368 -2.01 -17.46 -0.18
CA ASP A 368 -1.86 -17.50 -1.64
C ASP A 368 -1.56 -16.12 -2.22
N LYS A 369 -0.88 -16.08 -3.35
CA LYS A 369 -0.53 -14.87 -4.08
C LYS A 369 -0.61 -15.15 -5.57
N PHE A 370 -1.82 -14.98 -6.14
CA PHE A 370 -2.00 -15.14 -7.57
C PHE A 370 -3.12 -14.26 -8.14
N PHE A 371 -3.00 -13.97 -9.43
CA PHE A 371 -4.03 -13.36 -10.26
C PHE A 371 -4.25 -14.24 -11.48
N ILE A 372 -5.49 -14.36 -11.90
CA ILE A 372 -5.91 -15.05 -13.12
C ILE A 372 -6.62 -14.02 -14.00
N PHE A 373 -6.10 -13.78 -15.19
CA PHE A 373 -6.66 -12.82 -16.15
C PHE A 373 -7.30 -13.59 -17.31
N ASP A 374 -8.58 -13.32 -17.57
CA ASP A 374 -9.36 -13.85 -18.69
C ASP A 374 -9.24 -15.37 -18.81
N LYS A 375 -9.13 -16.08 -17.67
CA LYS A 375 -8.97 -17.56 -17.59
C LYS A 375 -7.80 -18.10 -18.43
N LYS A 376 -6.76 -17.32 -18.61
CA LYS A 376 -5.67 -17.65 -19.52
C LYS A 376 -4.29 -17.31 -18.98
N ILE A 377 -4.14 -16.19 -18.31
CA ILE A 377 -2.84 -15.71 -17.82
C ILE A 377 -2.83 -15.77 -16.30
N VAL A 378 -1.78 -16.32 -15.72
CA VAL A 378 -1.56 -16.37 -14.28
C VAL A 378 -0.35 -15.51 -13.91
N PHE A 379 -0.51 -14.63 -12.94
CA PHE A 379 0.60 -13.97 -12.25
C PHE A 379 0.66 -14.52 -10.83
N THR A 380 1.81 -15.06 -10.41
CA THR A 380 2.00 -15.68 -9.09
C THR A 380 3.43 -15.51 -8.59
N GLY A 381 3.80 -16.16 -7.48
CA GLY A 381 5.14 -16.17 -6.91
C GLY A 381 5.18 -15.91 -5.41
N SER A 382 6.28 -15.34 -4.93
CA SER A 382 6.47 -15.07 -3.51
C SER A 382 6.01 -13.67 -3.09
N THR A 383 5.72 -12.77 -4.05
CA THR A 383 5.52 -11.35 -3.78
C THR A 383 4.12 -11.05 -3.25
N ASN A 384 4.04 -10.33 -2.13
CA ASN A 384 2.80 -9.68 -1.69
C ASN A 384 2.56 -8.40 -2.49
N ILE A 385 1.31 -7.94 -2.52
CA ILE A 385 0.95 -6.65 -3.11
C ILE A 385 1.19 -5.55 -2.07
N SER A 386 2.45 -5.18 -1.91
CA SER A 386 2.86 -4.20 -0.91
C SER A 386 4.05 -3.35 -1.36
N ASP A 387 4.17 -2.18 -0.73
CA ASP A 387 5.28 -1.23 -0.85
C ASP A 387 6.67 -1.85 -0.63
N THR A 388 6.73 -2.94 0.15
CA THR A 388 7.99 -3.63 0.45
C THR A 388 8.26 -4.79 -0.51
N CYS A 389 7.22 -5.47 -1.01
CA CYS A 389 7.41 -6.68 -1.81
C CYS A 389 7.45 -6.40 -3.31
N LEU A 390 6.43 -5.71 -3.86
CA LEU A 390 6.32 -5.48 -5.30
C LEU A 390 7.35 -4.47 -5.84
N THR A 391 7.95 -3.68 -4.98
CA THR A 391 8.97 -2.69 -5.33
C THR A 391 10.39 -3.23 -5.34
N GLY A 392 10.63 -4.42 -4.78
CA GLY A 392 11.97 -5.02 -4.69
C GLY A 392 12.73 -4.65 -3.42
N TYR A 393 12.13 -3.93 -2.48
CA TYR A 393 12.74 -3.71 -1.17
C TYR A 393 12.95 -5.03 -0.43
N ASN A 394 11.98 -5.95 -0.46
CA ASN A 394 12.17 -7.36 -0.11
C ASN A 394 12.56 -8.15 -1.36
N SER A 395 13.47 -9.10 -1.22
CA SER A 395 13.80 -10.03 -2.29
C SER A 395 12.64 -10.97 -2.57
N ASN A 396 12.13 -10.95 -3.79
CA ASN A 396 11.01 -11.77 -4.24
C ASN A 396 11.22 -12.27 -5.66
N VAL A 397 10.38 -13.24 -6.07
CA VAL A 397 10.22 -13.64 -7.46
C VAL A 397 8.74 -13.61 -7.83
N ALA A 398 8.42 -13.01 -8.97
CA ALA A 398 7.11 -13.11 -9.59
C ALA A 398 7.22 -13.92 -10.89
N VAL A 399 6.16 -14.64 -11.19
CA VAL A 399 6.05 -15.51 -12.36
C VAL A 399 4.80 -15.13 -13.14
N LEU A 400 4.93 -14.90 -14.43
CA LEU A 400 3.80 -14.74 -15.35
C LEU A 400 3.75 -15.95 -16.28
N ILE A 401 2.59 -16.57 -16.39
CA ILE A 401 2.37 -17.77 -17.22
C ILE A 401 1.19 -17.52 -18.13
N ASN A 402 1.39 -17.59 -19.43
CA ASN A 402 0.31 -17.46 -20.41
C ASN A 402 -0.07 -18.87 -20.94
N ASP A 403 -0.86 -19.58 -20.14
CA ASP A 403 -1.33 -20.93 -20.47
C ASP A 403 -2.69 -21.21 -19.83
N LYS A 404 -3.66 -21.66 -20.62
CA LYS A 404 -5.04 -21.92 -20.16
C LYS A 404 -5.15 -23.11 -19.20
N ASN A 405 -4.32 -24.12 -19.36
CA ASN A 405 -4.38 -25.30 -18.48
C ASN A 405 -3.86 -24.94 -17.10
N ILE A 406 -2.77 -24.16 -17.03
CA ILE A 406 -2.27 -23.62 -15.75
C ILE A 406 -3.33 -22.70 -15.13
N ALA A 407 -3.94 -21.79 -15.88
CA ALA A 407 -5.00 -20.92 -15.39
C ALA A 407 -6.18 -21.73 -14.83
N SER A 408 -6.60 -22.81 -15.51
CA SER A 408 -7.67 -23.69 -15.04
C SER A 408 -7.35 -24.39 -13.71
N VAL A 409 -6.08 -24.71 -13.46
CA VAL A 409 -5.66 -25.28 -12.17
C VAL A 409 -5.76 -24.25 -11.05
N PHE A 410 -5.32 -23.01 -11.30
CA PHE A 410 -5.48 -21.93 -10.33
C PHE A 410 -6.96 -21.54 -10.12
N GLU A 411 -7.80 -21.64 -11.15
CA GLU A 411 -9.25 -21.43 -11.02
C GLU A 411 -9.90 -22.45 -10.08
N GLN A 412 -9.52 -23.73 -10.14
CA GLN A 412 -10.06 -24.76 -9.24
C GLN A 412 -9.78 -24.41 -7.76
N GLU A 413 -8.59 -23.92 -7.46
CA GLU A 413 -8.24 -23.45 -6.12
C GLU A 413 -9.05 -22.21 -5.73
N PHE A 414 -9.10 -21.23 -6.63
CA PHE A 414 -9.85 -20.00 -6.42
C PHE A 414 -11.33 -20.26 -6.17
N GLU A 415 -11.97 -21.12 -6.97
CA GLU A 415 -13.40 -21.43 -6.84
C GLU A 415 -13.74 -22.08 -5.49
N GLN A 416 -12.86 -22.92 -4.94
CA GLN A 416 -13.05 -23.49 -3.62
C GLN A 416 -13.05 -22.40 -2.54
N MET A 417 -12.04 -21.51 -2.55
CA MET A 417 -11.94 -20.42 -1.61
C MET A 417 -13.08 -19.40 -1.80
N PHE A 418 -13.45 -19.09 -3.03
CA PHE A 418 -14.57 -18.18 -3.31
C PHE A 418 -15.94 -18.77 -2.92
N ALA A 419 -16.06 -20.10 -2.90
CA ALA A 419 -17.22 -20.81 -2.32
C ALA A 419 -17.18 -20.88 -0.79
N GLY A 420 -16.15 -20.33 -0.14
CA GLY A 420 -16.00 -20.29 1.32
C GLY A 420 -15.28 -21.49 1.92
N LYS A 421 -14.64 -22.34 1.09
CA LYS A 421 -13.82 -23.46 1.57
C LYS A 421 -12.35 -23.03 1.64
N PHE A 422 -11.79 -23.05 2.83
CA PHE A 422 -10.41 -22.65 3.10
C PHE A 422 -9.63 -23.76 3.80
N HIS A 423 -8.33 -23.73 3.71
CA HIS A 423 -7.42 -24.59 4.46
C HIS A 423 -7.76 -26.06 4.31
N ASN A 424 -8.00 -26.77 5.40
CA ASN A 424 -8.32 -28.22 5.40
C ASN A 424 -9.71 -28.57 4.84
N GLU A 425 -10.54 -27.59 4.52
CA GLU A 425 -11.85 -27.82 3.90
C GLU A 425 -11.76 -27.94 2.37
N LYS A 426 -10.61 -27.62 1.80
CA LYS A 426 -10.36 -27.73 0.36
C LYS A 426 -10.00 -29.16 -0.05
N ALA A 427 -10.44 -29.53 -1.24
CA ALA A 427 -9.99 -30.75 -1.92
C ALA A 427 -8.75 -30.46 -2.78
N SER A 428 -7.99 -31.50 -3.08
CA SER A 428 -6.92 -31.40 -4.07
C SER A 428 -7.47 -31.03 -5.44
N VAL A 429 -6.80 -30.11 -6.13
CA VAL A 429 -7.08 -29.79 -7.53
C VAL A 429 -6.68 -30.97 -8.44
N VAL A 430 -7.27 -31.02 -9.63
CA VAL A 430 -7.03 -32.07 -10.60
C VAL A 430 -6.35 -31.55 -11.86
N ASN A 431 -5.72 -32.43 -12.63
CA ASN A 431 -4.98 -32.08 -13.86
C ASN A 431 -3.88 -31.04 -13.61
N ASN A 432 -3.31 -31.08 -12.42
CA ASN A 432 -2.35 -30.10 -11.91
C ASN A 432 -0.88 -30.52 -12.10
N GLU A 433 -0.63 -31.71 -12.60
CA GLU A 433 0.70 -32.27 -12.78
C GLU A 433 1.03 -32.49 -14.25
N HIS A 434 2.33 -32.36 -14.56
CA HIS A 434 2.88 -32.67 -15.90
C HIS A 434 2.25 -31.89 -17.05
N ILE A 435 1.82 -30.63 -16.80
CA ILE A 435 1.29 -29.76 -17.84
C ILE A 435 2.45 -29.30 -18.73
N LYS A 436 2.33 -29.61 -20.04
CA LYS A 436 3.38 -29.29 -21.00
C LYS A 436 3.22 -27.86 -21.56
N ILE A 437 4.28 -27.05 -21.44
CA ILE A 437 4.40 -25.74 -22.07
C ILE A 437 5.67 -25.75 -22.92
N GLY A 438 5.54 -26.14 -24.18
CA GLY A 438 6.68 -26.46 -25.03
C GLY A 438 7.46 -27.66 -24.46
N ASN A 439 8.76 -27.46 -24.19
CA ASN A 439 9.61 -28.48 -23.55
C ASN A 439 9.47 -28.53 -22.02
N LEU A 440 8.85 -27.53 -21.42
CA LEU A 440 8.71 -27.44 -19.97
C LEU A 440 7.66 -28.42 -19.45
N ASP A 441 7.90 -28.96 -18.26
CA ASP A 441 6.98 -29.83 -17.52
C ASP A 441 6.61 -29.10 -16.23
N VAL A 442 5.37 -28.59 -16.16
CA VAL A 442 4.90 -27.72 -15.09
C VAL A 442 3.87 -28.45 -14.25
N SER A 443 4.03 -28.37 -12.92
CA SER A 443 3.04 -28.87 -11.96
C SER A 443 2.74 -27.81 -10.93
N VAL A 444 1.47 -27.71 -10.51
CA VAL A 444 1.00 -26.72 -9.53
C VAL A 444 0.32 -27.45 -8.37
N TYR A 445 0.71 -27.14 -7.17
CA TYR A 445 0.19 -27.73 -5.95
C TYR A 445 -0.30 -26.66 -4.99
N PHE A 446 -1.36 -26.96 -4.23
CA PHE A 446 -1.91 -26.07 -3.21
C PHE A 446 -1.92 -26.72 -1.83
N SER A 447 -1.48 -25.98 -0.85
CA SER A 447 -1.56 -26.36 0.55
C SER A 447 -2.95 -26.08 1.11
N PRO A 448 -3.38 -26.82 2.13
CA PRO A 448 -2.74 -28.00 2.69
C PRO A 448 -3.05 -29.30 1.94
N ALA A 449 -3.95 -29.28 0.96
CA ALA A 449 -4.51 -30.46 0.32
C ALA A 449 -3.44 -31.35 -0.35
N ASN A 450 -2.52 -30.76 -1.12
CA ASN A 450 -1.53 -31.51 -1.89
C ASN A 450 -0.28 -31.91 -1.09
N LYS A 451 0.01 -31.25 0.05
CA LYS A 451 1.23 -31.50 0.86
C LYS A 451 2.52 -31.48 0.02
N ALA A 452 2.67 -30.49 -0.84
CA ALA A 452 3.71 -30.41 -1.87
C ALA A 452 5.14 -30.56 -1.33
N GLY A 453 5.42 -30.04 -0.15
CA GLY A 453 6.72 -30.16 0.50
C GLY A 453 7.11 -31.62 0.74
N THR A 454 6.19 -32.43 1.24
CA THR A 454 6.41 -33.87 1.52
C THR A 454 6.35 -34.72 0.25
N THR A 455 5.32 -34.49 -0.59
CA THR A 455 5.05 -35.37 -1.73
C THR A 455 5.91 -35.08 -2.94
N GLN A 456 6.37 -33.86 -3.11
CA GLN A 456 7.10 -33.41 -4.31
C GLN A 456 8.50 -32.88 -4.00
N VAL A 457 8.63 -31.90 -3.07
CA VAL A 457 9.92 -31.23 -2.84
C VAL A 457 10.95 -32.19 -2.22
N ILE A 458 10.58 -32.97 -1.20
CA ILE A 458 11.48 -33.95 -0.58
C ILE A 458 12.02 -34.95 -1.60
N PRO A 459 11.21 -35.59 -2.49
CA PRO A 459 11.73 -36.41 -3.56
C PRO A 459 12.70 -35.71 -4.51
N LEU A 460 12.47 -34.42 -4.85
CA LEU A 460 13.40 -33.65 -5.69
C LEU A 460 14.75 -33.48 -4.99
N LEU A 461 14.77 -33.10 -3.70
CA LEU A 461 16.00 -32.95 -2.91
C LEU A 461 16.77 -34.28 -2.79
N ARG A 462 16.03 -35.39 -2.58
CA ARG A 462 16.61 -36.76 -2.52
C ARG A 462 17.26 -37.17 -3.81
N ASN A 463 16.72 -36.79 -4.95
CA ASN A 463 17.19 -37.19 -6.27
C ASN A 463 18.17 -36.22 -6.92
N ALA A 464 18.42 -35.05 -6.32
CA ALA A 464 19.35 -34.06 -6.83
C ALA A 464 20.77 -34.63 -7.03
N LYS A 465 21.44 -34.25 -8.14
CA LYS A 465 22.72 -34.80 -8.58
C LYS A 465 23.84 -33.77 -8.62
N LYS A 466 23.52 -32.46 -8.88
CA LYS A 466 24.54 -31.41 -9.11
C LYS A 466 24.50 -30.32 -8.07
N SER A 467 23.34 -29.67 -7.91
CA SER A 467 23.22 -28.48 -7.05
C SER A 467 21.81 -28.28 -6.49
N ILE A 468 21.73 -27.69 -5.30
CA ILE A 468 20.49 -27.24 -4.68
C ILE A 468 20.76 -25.85 -4.09
N TYR A 469 20.13 -24.81 -4.63
CA TYR A 469 20.24 -23.44 -4.13
C TYR A 469 18.88 -22.96 -3.62
N ILE A 470 18.84 -22.45 -2.40
CA ILE A 470 17.58 -22.16 -1.69
C ILE A 470 17.60 -20.72 -1.16
N PRO A 471 16.95 -19.76 -1.81
CA PRO A 471 16.58 -18.49 -1.21
C PRO A 471 15.27 -18.69 -0.42
N ALA A 472 15.32 -18.54 0.92
CA ALA A 472 14.18 -18.85 1.78
C ALA A 472 13.90 -17.80 2.85
N PHE A 473 12.63 -17.40 2.95
CA PHE A 473 12.15 -16.59 4.07
C PHE A 473 12.14 -17.42 5.36
N TYR A 474 11.30 -18.47 5.43
CA TYR A 474 11.27 -19.43 6.52
C TYR A 474 11.69 -20.83 6.06
N PHE A 475 12.64 -21.43 6.79
CA PHE A 475 13.07 -22.81 6.57
C PHE A 475 13.19 -23.55 7.92
N THR A 476 12.09 -24.17 8.36
CA THR A 476 12.02 -24.86 9.67
C THR A 476 11.74 -26.34 9.56
N ARG A 477 11.61 -26.89 8.33
CA ARG A 477 11.36 -28.31 8.04
C ARG A 477 12.63 -29.14 8.25
N LYS A 478 12.68 -29.89 9.35
CA LYS A 478 13.83 -30.75 9.69
C LYS A 478 13.99 -31.92 8.72
N ASP A 479 12.90 -32.46 8.19
CA ASP A 479 12.92 -33.53 7.19
C ASP A 479 13.54 -33.03 5.86
N MET A 480 13.21 -31.84 5.40
CA MET A 480 13.88 -31.21 4.26
C MET A 480 15.37 -30.95 4.55
N ALA A 481 15.71 -30.45 5.75
CA ALA A 481 17.10 -30.26 6.15
C ALA A 481 17.90 -31.57 6.11
N ASN A 482 17.30 -32.67 6.54
CA ASN A 482 17.93 -34.01 6.45
C ASN A 482 18.24 -34.40 5.01
N GLU A 483 17.31 -34.16 4.06
CA GLU A 483 17.56 -34.49 2.65
C GLU A 483 18.65 -33.58 2.03
N LEU A 484 18.75 -32.31 2.46
CA LEU A 484 19.87 -31.45 2.07
C LEU A 484 21.23 -31.96 2.59
N ILE A 485 21.27 -32.42 3.84
CA ILE A 485 22.46 -33.05 4.44
C ILE A 485 22.83 -34.33 3.65
N ASN A 486 21.83 -35.16 3.32
CA ASN A 486 22.04 -36.36 2.50
C ASN A 486 22.53 -35.99 1.09
N ALA A 487 21.99 -34.93 0.48
CA ALA A 487 22.46 -34.44 -0.82
C ALA A 487 23.92 -33.96 -0.74
N LYS A 488 24.29 -33.19 0.29
CA LYS A 488 25.69 -32.78 0.53
C LYS A 488 26.63 -33.97 0.67
N LYS A 489 26.23 -35.01 1.41
CA LYS A 489 27.00 -36.26 1.54
C LYS A 489 27.17 -36.99 0.18
N ARG A 490 26.25 -36.82 -0.76
CA ARG A 490 26.38 -37.33 -2.14
C ARG A 490 27.26 -36.49 -3.05
N GLY A 491 27.79 -35.35 -2.55
CA GLY A 491 28.61 -34.42 -3.31
C GLY A 491 27.84 -33.31 -4.04
N VAL A 492 26.55 -33.17 -3.75
CA VAL A 492 25.73 -32.08 -4.32
C VAL A 492 26.15 -30.73 -3.73
N ASP A 493 26.30 -29.70 -4.56
CA ASP A 493 26.57 -28.33 -4.11
C ASP A 493 25.29 -27.71 -3.52
N VAL A 494 25.27 -27.54 -2.19
CA VAL A 494 24.09 -27.04 -1.47
C VAL A 494 24.41 -25.67 -0.86
N LYS A 495 23.62 -24.66 -1.25
CA LYS A 495 23.72 -23.28 -0.71
C LYS A 495 22.35 -22.74 -0.30
N ILE A 496 22.30 -22.06 0.84
CA ILE A 496 21.05 -21.51 1.39
C ILE A 496 21.26 -20.05 1.77
N ILE A 497 20.36 -19.18 1.31
CA ILE A 497 20.22 -17.81 1.86
C ILE A 497 18.95 -17.78 2.71
N MET A 498 19.08 -17.36 3.96
CA MET A 498 17.95 -17.19 4.87
C MET A 498 17.78 -15.74 5.30
N ASP A 499 16.54 -15.38 5.56
CA ASP A 499 16.16 -14.10 6.16
C ASP A 499 16.66 -13.99 7.61
N GLU A 500 17.16 -12.83 7.99
CA GLU A 500 17.68 -12.57 9.33
C GLU A 500 16.61 -12.75 10.42
N THR A 501 15.38 -12.27 10.18
CA THR A 501 14.28 -12.38 11.15
C THR A 501 13.95 -13.83 11.47
N CYS A 502 14.06 -14.70 10.47
CA CYS A 502 13.73 -16.11 10.59
C CYS A 502 14.91 -16.94 11.10
N ALA A 503 16.11 -16.47 10.84
CA ALA A 503 17.35 -17.09 11.31
C ALA A 503 17.43 -17.12 12.83
N GLY A 504 17.06 -16.03 13.51
CA GLY A 504 17.01 -15.92 14.97
C GLY A 504 15.80 -16.60 15.64
N GLY A 505 14.89 -17.18 14.88
CA GLY A 505 13.65 -17.77 15.40
C GLY A 505 13.86 -19.07 16.17
N LYS A 506 13.03 -19.31 17.21
CA LYS A 506 13.07 -20.51 18.09
C LYS A 506 13.08 -21.85 17.32
N TYR A 507 12.48 -21.91 16.14
CA TYR A 507 12.38 -23.12 15.33
C TYR A 507 13.35 -23.12 14.14
N SER A 508 14.33 -22.24 14.14
CA SER A 508 15.37 -22.16 13.11
C SER A 508 16.20 -23.45 13.08
N ASN A 509 16.49 -23.95 11.87
CA ASN A 509 17.39 -25.08 11.67
C ASN A 509 18.81 -24.66 11.30
N ILE A 510 19.18 -23.38 11.48
CA ILE A 510 20.47 -22.83 11.01
C ILE A 510 21.65 -23.60 11.58
N ASP A 511 21.73 -23.76 12.90
CA ASP A 511 22.82 -24.45 13.55
C ASP A 511 22.89 -25.90 13.13
N TYR A 512 21.72 -26.54 13.01
CA TYR A 512 21.66 -27.92 12.53
C TYR A 512 22.20 -28.07 11.11
N ILE A 513 21.86 -27.13 10.23
CA ILE A 513 22.31 -27.11 8.83
C ILE A 513 23.81 -26.81 8.74
N LYS A 514 24.30 -25.76 9.44
CA LYS A 514 25.72 -25.37 9.46
C LYS A 514 26.62 -26.43 10.04
N ASN A 515 26.20 -27.07 11.14
CA ASN A 515 26.95 -28.15 11.81
C ASN A 515 27.07 -29.42 10.91
N ASN A 516 26.27 -29.53 9.88
CA ASN A 516 26.36 -30.58 8.86
C ASN A 516 27.02 -30.11 7.55
N SER A 517 27.87 -29.08 7.62
CA SER A 517 28.72 -28.59 6.53
C SER A 517 27.97 -28.10 5.28
N ILE A 518 26.74 -27.63 5.43
CA ILE A 518 26.01 -26.94 4.38
C ILE A 518 26.35 -25.46 4.41
N GLU A 519 26.65 -24.88 3.26
CA GLU A 519 26.90 -23.46 3.12
C GLU A 519 25.58 -22.69 3.28
N LEU A 520 25.49 -21.89 4.36
CA LEU A 520 24.34 -21.07 4.68
C LEU A 520 24.78 -19.66 5.05
N LYS A 521 24.22 -18.68 4.34
CA LYS A 521 24.34 -17.25 4.66
C LYS A 521 23.01 -16.71 5.17
N VAL A 522 23.08 -15.83 6.16
CA VAL A 522 21.95 -15.02 6.65
C VAL A 522 22.14 -13.63 6.08
N GLU A 523 21.12 -13.13 5.42
CA GLU A 523 21.19 -11.78 4.88
C GLU A 523 20.95 -10.71 5.96
N HIS A 524 21.51 -9.53 5.74
CA HIS A 524 21.40 -8.34 6.61
C HIS A 524 21.04 -7.11 5.77
N TRP A 525 20.18 -7.28 4.77
CA TRP A 525 19.71 -6.17 3.93
C TRP A 525 18.71 -5.31 4.69
N SER A 526 18.40 -4.12 4.15
CA SER A 526 17.33 -3.28 4.71
C SER A 526 15.94 -3.94 4.56
N GLY A 527 15.73 -4.67 3.47
CA GLY A 527 14.56 -5.52 3.22
C GLY A 527 14.80 -6.97 3.61
N LYS A 528 13.88 -7.85 3.26
CA LYS A 528 13.88 -9.27 3.65
C LYS A 528 14.22 -10.20 2.48
N MET A 529 14.84 -11.33 2.77
CA MET A 529 14.80 -12.49 1.88
C MET A 529 13.39 -13.10 1.93
N HIS A 530 12.50 -12.67 1.04
CA HIS A 530 11.10 -13.10 1.07
C HIS A 530 10.76 -14.18 0.03
N MET A 531 11.73 -14.67 -0.72
CA MET A 531 11.55 -15.81 -1.63
C MET A 531 11.23 -17.10 -0.89
N LYS A 532 10.56 -18.04 -1.55
CA LYS A 532 10.31 -19.41 -1.13
C LYS A 532 10.55 -20.31 -2.33
N SER A 533 11.83 -20.47 -2.66
CA SER A 533 12.21 -21.11 -3.93
C SER A 533 13.35 -22.10 -3.75
N MET A 534 13.44 -23.04 -4.67
CA MET A 534 14.58 -23.93 -4.82
C MET A 534 14.98 -24.03 -6.29
N ILE A 535 16.28 -24.03 -6.54
CA ILE A 535 16.91 -24.19 -7.84
C ILE A 535 17.66 -25.51 -7.80
N ILE A 536 17.25 -26.50 -8.59
CA ILE A 536 17.75 -27.86 -8.49
C ILE A 536 18.28 -28.34 -9.84
N ASP A 537 19.52 -28.79 -9.84
CA ASP A 537 20.18 -29.50 -10.96
C ASP A 537 20.13 -28.77 -12.32
N ASP A 538 20.24 -27.45 -12.33
CA ASP A 538 20.25 -26.62 -13.54
C ASP A 538 19.02 -26.80 -14.48
N SER A 539 17.94 -27.41 -14.01
CA SER A 539 16.77 -27.73 -14.85
C SER A 539 15.42 -27.69 -14.13
N THR A 540 15.42 -27.58 -12.81
CA THR A 540 14.18 -27.64 -12.00
C THR A 540 14.07 -26.46 -11.07
N LEU A 541 12.92 -25.81 -11.06
CA LEU A 541 12.57 -24.72 -10.16
C LEU A 541 11.38 -25.11 -9.28
N VAL A 542 11.46 -24.78 -8.01
CA VAL A 542 10.32 -24.72 -7.08
C VAL A 542 10.10 -23.26 -6.72
N ILE A 543 8.92 -22.72 -6.96
CA ILE A 543 8.58 -21.31 -6.74
C ILE A 543 7.15 -21.23 -6.20
N GLY A 544 6.89 -20.34 -5.23
CA GLY A 544 5.52 -20.10 -4.77
C GLY A 544 5.43 -19.22 -3.56
N SER A 545 4.27 -19.28 -2.91
CA SER A 545 4.00 -18.59 -1.66
C SER A 545 4.40 -19.40 -0.44
N MET A 546 4.51 -20.74 -0.58
CA MET A 546 4.68 -21.71 0.49
C MET A 546 6.03 -21.58 1.19
N ASN A 547 6.02 -21.13 2.43
CA ASN A 547 7.20 -21.21 3.28
C ASN A 547 7.56 -22.68 3.58
N PHE A 548 8.86 -22.99 3.69
CA PHE A 548 9.34 -24.34 4.00
C PHE A 548 9.19 -24.66 5.49
N THR A 549 7.93 -24.61 5.95
CA THR A 549 7.49 -24.86 7.32
C THR A 549 6.34 -25.85 7.36
N LYS A 550 6.06 -26.46 8.52
CA LYS A 550 4.86 -27.27 8.67
C LYS A 550 3.59 -26.45 8.48
N GLN A 551 3.59 -25.21 8.99
CA GLN A 551 2.47 -24.28 8.84
C GLN A 551 2.15 -24.03 7.36
N GLY A 552 3.17 -23.69 6.56
CA GLY A 552 2.99 -23.40 5.13
C GLY A 552 2.49 -24.58 4.32
N GLU A 553 2.91 -25.81 4.67
CA GLU A 553 2.48 -27.01 3.92
C GLU A 553 1.15 -27.61 4.38
N GLN A 554 0.87 -27.58 5.70
CA GLN A 554 -0.17 -28.42 6.29
C GLN A 554 -1.35 -27.62 6.85
N VAL A 555 -1.26 -26.29 6.87
CA VAL A 555 -2.22 -25.45 7.55
C VAL A 555 -2.71 -24.29 6.70
N ASN A 556 -1.81 -23.50 6.14
CA ASN A 556 -2.15 -22.31 5.34
C ASN A 556 -2.67 -22.67 3.94
N ASP A 557 -3.37 -21.74 3.30
CA ASP A 557 -3.58 -21.77 1.86
C ASP A 557 -2.35 -21.19 1.17
N GLU A 558 -1.66 -22.01 0.39
CA GLU A 558 -0.41 -21.65 -0.29
C GLU A 558 -0.34 -22.31 -1.66
N ASN A 559 0.39 -21.71 -2.60
CA ASN A 559 0.72 -22.36 -3.88
C ASN A 559 2.20 -22.75 -3.95
N CYS A 560 2.46 -23.82 -4.68
CA CYS A 560 3.78 -24.33 -4.98
C CYS A 560 3.84 -24.77 -6.45
N LEU A 561 4.61 -24.04 -7.26
CA LEU A 561 4.84 -24.30 -8.67
C LEU A 561 6.15 -25.06 -8.83
N ILE A 562 6.15 -26.16 -9.57
CA ILE A 562 7.34 -26.93 -9.93
C ILE A 562 7.48 -26.91 -11.45
N ILE A 563 8.60 -26.38 -11.94
CA ILE A 563 8.92 -26.28 -13.36
C ILE A 563 10.15 -27.13 -13.63
N LYS A 564 10.00 -28.20 -14.42
CA LYS A 564 11.10 -29.09 -14.83
C LYS A 564 11.45 -28.87 -16.30
N ASN A 565 12.63 -29.33 -16.69
CA ASN A 565 13.18 -29.17 -18.04
C ASN A 565 13.29 -27.70 -18.47
N ALA A 566 13.66 -26.83 -17.52
CA ALA A 566 13.70 -25.38 -17.66
C ALA A 566 15.14 -24.81 -17.55
N PRO A 567 16.07 -25.17 -18.42
CA PRO A 567 17.47 -24.77 -18.27
C PRO A 567 17.66 -23.26 -18.37
N GLY A 568 16.91 -22.56 -19.22
CA GLY A 568 16.97 -21.11 -19.38
C GLY A 568 16.52 -20.36 -18.13
N LEU A 569 15.33 -20.72 -17.60
CA LEU A 569 14.81 -20.11 -16.36
C LEU A 569 15.71 -20.43 -15.17
N THR A 570 16.20 -21.67 -15.07
CA THR A 570 17.05 -22.12 -13.97
C THR A 570 18.40 -21.42 -13.97
N SER A 571 19.03 -21.27 -15.15
CA SER A 571 20.31 -20.55 -15.32
C SER A 571 20.19 -19.07 -14.86
N ALA A 572 19.14 -18.38 -15.29
CA ALA A 572 18.91 -16.99 -14.89
C ALA A 572 18.63 -16.87 -13.38
N TYR A 573 17.84 -17.78 -12.82
CA TYR A 573 17.55 -17.75 -11.38
C TYR A 573 18.81 -18.07 -10.56
N LYS A 574 19.62 -19.03 -11.00
CA LYS A 574 20.91 -19.35 -10.37
C LYS A 574 21.86 -18.14 -10.40
N ALA A 575 21.95 -17.43 -11.51
CA ALA A 575 22.75 -16.21 -11.61
C ALA A 575 22.27 -15.15 -10.61
N HIS A 576 20.97 -14.92 -10.50
CA HIS A 576 20.39 -14.00 -9.52
C HIS A 576 20.64 -14.46 -8.07
N PHE A 577 20.49 -15.76 -7.77
CA PHE A 577 20.83 -16.31 -6.46
C PHE A 577 22.29 -16.05 -6.10
N LEU A 578 23.23 -16.26 -7.03
CA LEU A 578 24.66 -16.05 -6.81
C LEU A 578 25.00 -14.56 -6.63
N GLU A 579 24.31 -13.67 -7.32
CA GLU A 579 24.41 -12.22 -7.09
C GLU A 579 24.02 -11.87 -5.65
N LEU A 580 22.87 -12.36 -5.18
CA LEU A 580 22.41 -12.19 -3.80
C LEU A 580 23.39 -12.82 -2.81
N TRP A 581 23.86 -14.04 -3.09
CA TRP A 581 24.82 -14.77 -2.26
C TRP A 581 26.13 -14.00 -2.06
N ASN A 582 26.68 -13.44 -3.14
CA ASN A 582 27.93 -12.68 -3.12
C ASN A 582 27.78 -11.32 -2.44
N SER A 583 26.58 -10.76 -2.35
CA SER A 583 26.31 -9.51 -1.64
C SER A 583 26.30 -9.66 -0.11
N ILE A 584 26.18 -10.88 0.39
CA ILE A 584 26.17 -11.18 1.82
C ILE A 584 27.59 -11.51 2.27
N ARG A 585 28.13 -10.73 3.20
CA ARG A 585 29.47 -10.89 3.80
C ARG A 585 29.56 -12.09 4.75
#